data_74f71ddbd6299cb555a3bbb70a09e84f
#
_entry.id   74f71ddbd6299cb555a3bbb70a09e84f
#
_cell.length_a   1.000
_cell.length_b   1.000
_cell.length_c   1.000
_cell.angle_alpha   90.00
_cell.angle_beta   90.00
_cell.angle_gamma   90.00
#
_symmetry.space_group_name_H-M   'P 1'
#
loop_
_entity.id
_entity.type
_entity.pdbx_description
1 polymer ?
#
loop_
_entity_poly.entity_id
_entity_poly.type
_entity_poly.pdbx_seq_one_letter_code
_entity_poly.pdbx_strand_id
1 'polypeptide(L)'
;MKGKYLILTIIMAFTVAGSVGLNINSVGVFLGPVSKDLNVMTGTFAIHATLISFGTAFAAFAVPGVLKRFSFKKVLIVSTLVTALSTMAMGFSNAMWQFYILAFTRGVFAAFYGIVPLQLLINNWYKAKHGTVSSVVFAFSGVAGAIFAPMLTQLIQSIGWRQTYLVQALLFVLLALPAIIYPFAFDPRDENKLPYGYQEEAADADETGDDSGEEAFSYTQPTFLLLIVASLLITALTGLAQHFPAIGEEYGYLPTMAALMVSAGMLGNIIFKIIIGFISDAKGAMVSVYTMLGTMVLGLFVIMTFRVAEVSLLGSFLYGAVYSISAVGLALVTKHIFSLKLFDKVYPSVNFIANAGAAVAVSMYGYLYDFSGSYRLAIILSIILAVVSILCLFLADRLKSGQNKA
;
A
#
# COMPACT_ATOMS: atom_id res chain seq x y z
N MET A 1 17.15 -20.39 -5.89
CA MET A 1 16.67 -20.64 -4.52
C MET A 1 16.28 -22.11 -4.43
N LYS A 2 16.78 -22.85 -3.44
CA LYS A 2 16.52 -24.31 -3.30
C LYS A 2 15.25 -24.53 -2.47
N GLY A 3 14.36 -25.45 -2.95
CA GLY A 3 13.30 -26.08 -2.17
C GLY A 3 12.54 -25.20 -1.17
N LYS A 4 12.85 -25.30 0.11
CA LYS A 4 12.12 -24.66 1.22
C LYS A 4 12.07 -23.12 1.12
N TYR A 5 13.16 -22.48 0.69
CA TYR A 5 13.18 -21.00 0.55
C TYR A 5 12.21 -20.51 -0.54
N LEU A 6 12.11 -21.23 -1.66
CA LEU A 6 11.15 -20.91 -2.70
C LEU A 6 9.70 -21.08 -2.20
N ILE A 7 9.43 -22.20 -1.53
CA ILE A 7 8.11 -22.48 -0.94
C ILE A 7 7.73 -21.37 0.06
N LEU A 8 8.65 -20.97 0.93
CA LEU A 8 8.41 -19.91 1.91
C LEU A 8 8.14 -18.55 1.23
N THR A 9 8.87 -18.23 0.15
CA THR A 9 8.60 -17.02 -0.67
C THR A 9 7.18 -17.04 -1.24
N ILE A 10 6.74 -18.19 -1.78
CA ILE A 10 5.38 -18.36 -2.34
C ILE A 10 4.32 -18.21 -1.22
N ILE A 11 4.54 -18.84 -0.07
CA ILE A 11 3.64 -18.74 1.09
C ILE A 11 3.49 -17.29 1.54
N MET A 12 4.59 -16.56 1.67
CA MET A 12 4.57 -15.13 2.02
C MET A 12 3.83 -14.30 0.96
N ALA A 13 4.01 -14.60 -0.31
CA ALA A 13 3.32 -13.93 -1.42
C ALA A 13 1.78 -14.11 -1.34
N PHE A 14 1.29 -15.33 -1.08
CA PHE A 14 -0.13 -15.58 -0.84
C PHE A 14 -0.65 -14.86 0.42
N THR A 15 0.14 -14.81 1.46
CA THR A 15 -0.22 -14.11 2.70
C THR A 15 -0.36 -12.59 2.46
N VAL A 16 0.55 -11.98 1.68
CA VAL A 16 0.44 -10.57 1.26
C VAL A 16 -0.75 -10.35 0.33
N ALA A 17 -1.02 -11.29 -0.58
CA ALA A 17 -2.19 -11.23 -1.45
C ALA A 17 -3.49 -11.10 -0.63
N GLY A 18 -3.60 -11.81 0.49
CA GLY A 18 -4.71 -11.67 1.45
C GLY A 18 -4.64 -10.38 2.25
N SER A 19 -3.58 -10.20 3.04
CA SER A 19 -3.48 -9.14 4.05
C SER A 19 -3.44 -7.71 3.47
N VAL A 20 -2.97 -7.53 2.25
CA VAL A 20 -2.87 -6.23 1.57
C VAL A 20 -3.74 -6.20 0.32
N GLY A 21 -3.55 -7.15 -0.60
CA GLY A 21 -4.23 -7.13 -1.89
C GLY A 21 -5.75 -7.22 -1.76
N LEU A 22 -6.24 -8.25 -1.10
CA LEU A 22 -7.67 -8.43 -0.87
C LEU A 22 -8.20 -7.49 0.23
N ASN A 23 -7.38 -7.15 1.23
CA ASN A 23 -7.80 -6.34 2.38
C ASN A 23 -7.92 -4.85 2.06
N ILE A 24 -7.00 -4.29 1.25
CA ILE A 24 -6.90 -2.86 0.98
C ILE A 24 -7.23 -2.56 -0.48
N ASN A 25 -6.59 -3.25 -1.44
CA ASN A 25 -6.65 -2.88 -2.85
C ASN A 25 -7.99 -3.19 -3.53
N SER A 26 -8.86 -4.00 -2.91
CA SER A 26 -10.18 -4.34 -3.44
C SER A 26 -11.36 -3.67 -2.72
N VAL A 27 -11.11 -2.77 -1.76
CA VAL A 27 -12.18 -2.11 -0.98
C VAL A 27 -13.06 -1.25 -1.87
N GLY A 28 -12.49 -0.61 -2.88
CA GLY A 28 -13.19 0.32 -3.77
C GLY A 28 -14.41 -0.25 -4.49
N VAL A 29 -14.43 -1.56 -4.78
CA VAL A 29 -15.55 -2.20 -5.48
C VAL A 29 -16.85 -2.23 -4.67
N PHE A 30 -16.77 -2.12 -3.35
CA PHE A 30 -17.92 -2.07 -2.44
C PHE A 30 -18.49 -0.65 -2.26
N LEU A 31 -17.73 0.41 -2.60
CA LEU A 31 -18.11 1.80 -2.29
C LEU A 31 -19.48 2.17 -2.88
N GLY A 32 -19.65 2.00 -4.17
CA GLY A 32 -20.92 2.31 -4.86
C GLY A 32 -22.09 1.40 -4.44
N PRO A 33 -21.95 0.06 -4.55
CA PRO A 33 -23.05 -0.86 -4.24
C PRO A 33 -23.57 -0.74 -2.80
N VAL A 34 -22.69 -0.62 -1.81
CA VAL A 34 -23.08 -0.55 -0.38
C VAL A 34 -23.66 0.82 -0.06
N SER A 35 -23.06 1.91 -0.52
CA SER A 35 -23.58 3.27 -0.25
C SER A 35 -24.97 3.47 -0.84
N LYS A 36 -25.23 2.93 -2.04
CA LYS A 36 -26.56 2.97 -2.67
C LYS A 36 -27.59 2.15 -1.89
N ASP A 37 -27.26 0.90 -1.50
CA ASP A 37 -28.17 0.01 -0.79
C ASP A 37 -28.55 0.55 0.60
N LEU A 38 -27.59 1.14 1.31
CA LEU A 38 -27.79 1.71 2.65
C LEU A 38 -28.24 3.18 2.62
N ASN A 39 -28.38 3.78 1.43
CA ASN A 39 -28.77 5.18 1.24
C ASN A 39 -27.90 6.16 2.06
N VAL A 40 -26.59 5.99 1.97
CA VAL A 40 -25.58 6.84 2.65
C VAL A 40 -24.64 7.48 1.63
N MET A 41 -23.99 8.58 2.01
CA MET A 41 -22.95 9.21 1.20
C MET A 41 -21.80 8.25 0.96
N THR A 42 -21.19 8.29 -0.23
CA THR A 42 -20.03 7.48 -0.60
C THR A 42 -18.84 7.77 0.33
N GLY A 43 -18.62 9.06 0.67
CA GLY A 43 -17.59 9.46 1.63
C GLY A 43 -17.81 8.88 3.02
N THR A 44 -19.08 8.85 3.49
CA THR A 44 -19.44 8.25 4.78
C THR A 44 -19.11 6.75 4.79
N PHE A 45 -19.48 6.02 3.76
CA PHE A 45 -19.10 4.61 3.67
C PHE A 45 -17.59 4.43 3.50
N ALA A 46 -16.90 5.30 2.76
CA ALA A 46 -15.46 5.24 2.54
C ALA A 46 -14.63 5.38 3.85
N ILE A 47 -15.19 5.93 4.93
CA ILE A 47 -14.55 5.97 6.27
C ILE A 47 -14.13 4.57 6.74
N HIS A 48 -14.86 3.51 6.37
CA HIS A 48 -14.47 2.16 6.73
C HIS A 48 -13.08 1.78 6.14
N ALA A 49 -12.76 2.22 4.93
CA ALA A 49 -11.44 2.00 4.32
C ALA A 49 -10.34 2.78 5.06
N THR A 50 -10.65 4.01 5.48
CA THR A 50 -9.79 4.81 6.36
C THR A 50 -9.52 4.08 7.68
N LEU A 51 -10.54 3.51 8.30
CA LEU A 51 -10.42 2.80 9.58
C LEU A 51 -9.65 1.48 9.45
N ILE A 52 -9.75 0.76 8.32
CA ILE A 52 -8.88 -0.38 8.03
C ILE A 52 -7.40 0.06 8.05
N SER A 53 -7.09 1.15 7.36
CA SER A 53 -5.72 1.66 7.25
C SER A 53 -5.18 2.16 8.60
N PHE A 54 -5.98 2.89 9.38
CA PHE A 54 -5.61 3.32 10.73
C PHE A 54 -5.43 2.13 11.67
N GLY A 55 -6.34 1.16 11.66
CA GLY A 55 -6.22 -0.06 12.46
C GLY A 55 -4.91 -0.80 12.16
N THR A 56 -4.57 -0.92 10.87
CA THR A 56 -3.31 -1.53 10.42
C THR A 56 -2.10 -0.73 10.91
N ALA A 57 -2.12 0.59 10.79
CA ALA A 57 -1.01 1.45 11.20
C ALA A 57 -0.78 1.39 12.72
N PHE A 58 -1.83 1.49 13.54
CA PHE A 58 -1.72 1.39 15.00
C PHE A 58 -1.21 0.02 15.44
N ALA A 59 -1.75 -1.05 14.88
CA ALA A 59 -1.36 -2.40 15.26
C ALA A 59 0.08 -2.75 14.82
N ALA A 60 0.60 -2.13 13.77
CA ALA A 60 1.96 -2.34 13.28
C ALA A 60 3.02 -2.09 14.36
N PHE A 61 2.81 -1.10 15.24
CA PHE A 61 3.71 -0.84 16.38
C PHE A 61 3.72 -1.98 17.40
N ALA A 62 2.63 -2.70 17.56
CA ALA A 62 2.52 -3.81 18.50
C ALA A 62 3.08 -5.13 17.96
N VAL A 63 3.23 -5.26 16.62
CA VAL A 63 3.64 -6.51 15.96
C VAL A 63 4.93 -7.10 16.55
N PRO A 64 6.06 -6.35 16.69
CA PRO A 64 7.28 -6.94 17.23
C PRO A 64 7.12 -7.44 18.68
N GLY A 65 6.36 -6.71 19.50
CA GLY A 65 6.08 -7.09 20.89
C GLY A 65 5.24 -8.37 21.00
N VAL A 66 4.23 -8.51 20.14
CA VAL A 66 3.37 -9.71 20.09
C VAL A 66 4.15 -10.92 19.61
N LEU A 67 5.00 -10.76 18.58
CA LEU A 67 5.81 -11.85 18.03
C LEU A 67 6.93 -12.33 18.96
N LYS A 68 7.35 -11.50 19.94
CA LYS A 68 8.24 -11.94 21.02
C LYS A 68 7.57 -12.84 22.05
N ARG A 69 6.23 -12.73 22.22
CA ARG A 69 5.46 -13.45 23.26
C ARG A 69 4.73 -14.68 22.70
N PHE A 70 4.32 -14.62 21.45
CA PHE A 70 3.51 -15.65 20.82
C PHE A 70 4.17 -16.15 19.52
N SER A 71 4.04 -17.43 19.22
CA SER A 71 4.55 -17.97 17.97
C SER A 71 3.82 -17.35 16.78
N PHE A 72 4.57 -16.99 15.73
CA PHE A 72 4.02 -16.37 14.52
C PHE A 72 2.83 -17.15 13.94
N LYS A 73 2.88 -18.49 13.97
CA LYS A 73 1.80 -19.33 13.45
C LYS A 73 0.49 -19.16 14.21
N LYS A 74 0.54 -19.06 15.55
CA LYS A 74 -0.66 -18.78 16.37
C LYS A 74 -1.22 -17.39 16.08
N VAL A 75 -0.35 -16.40 16.00
CA VAL A 75 -0.72 -15.02 15.65
C VAL A 75 -1.38 -14.96 14.27
N LEU A 76 -0.78 -15.60 13.27
CA LEU A 76 -1.31 -15.67 11.91
C LEU A 76 -2.70 -16.33 11.86
N ILE A 77 -2.90 -17.47 12.53
CA ILE A 77 -4.20 -18.16 12.57
C ILE A 77 -5.28 -17.26 13.19
N VAL A 78 -5.03 -16.76 14.41
CA VAL A 78 -6.00 -15.90 15.12
C VAL A 78 -6.30 -14.66 14.30
N SER A 79 -5.28 -14.00 13.77
CA SER A 79 -5.45 -12.76 13.01
C SER A 79 -6.20 -12.97 11.70
N THR A 80 -5.91 -14.04 10.97
CA THR A 80 -6.66 -14.40 9.76
C THR A 80 -8.12 -14.69 10.07
N LEU A 81 -8.39 -15.45 11.12
CA LEU A 81 -9.76 -15.79 11.53
C LEU A 81 -10.55 -14.53 11.94
N VAL A 82 -9.96 -13.65 12.74
CA VAL A 82 -10.64 -12.40 13.14
C VAL A 82 -10.85 -11.49 11.93
N THR A 83 -9.88 -11.37 11.02
CA THR A 83 -10.04 -10.62 9.76
C THR A 83 -11.20 -11.21 8.93
N ALA A 84 -11.26 -12.51 8.77
CA ALA A 84 -12.30 -13.20 8.02
C ALA A 84 -13.68 -13.03 8.69
N LEU A 85 -13.78 -13.24 10.02
CA LEU A 85 -15.03 -13.07 10.76
C LEU A 85 -15.53 -11.62 10.74
N SER A 86 -14.65 -10.63 10.88
CA SER A 86 -15.01 -9.21 10.76
C SER A 86 -15.53 -8.90 9.35
N THR A 87 -14.90 -9.46 8.32
CA THR A 87 -15.34 -9.28 6.93
C THR A 87 -16.69 -9.97 6.69
N MET A 88 -16.87 -11.18 7.20
CA MET A 88 -18.15 -11.90 7.13
C MET A 88 -19.28 -11.11 7.83
N ALA A 89 -19.00 -10.55 9.00
CA ALA A 89 -19.96 -9.75 9.76
C ALA A 89 -20.36 -8.47 9.03
N MET A 90 -19.50 -7.88 8.18
CA MET A 90 -19.87 -6.76 7.31
C MET A 90 -21.01 -7.12 6.36
N GLY A 91 -21.09 -8.36 5.89
CA GLY A 91 -22.19 -8.84 5.05
C GLY A 91 -23.57 -8.82 5.74
N PHE A 92 -23.59 -8.83 7.07
CA PHE A 92 -24.82 -8.75 7.88
C PHE A 92 -25.07 -7.35 8.45
N SER A 93 -24.19 -6.39 8.18
CA SER A 93 -24.30 -5.04 8.73
C SER A 93 -25.35 -4.20 8.00
N ASN A 94 -26.09 -3.38 8.78
CA ASN A 94 -27.13 -2.48 8.28
C ASN A 94 -26.93 -1.03 8.73
N ALA A 95 -25.92 -0.75 9.56
CA ALA A 95 -25.62 0.58 10.08
C ALA A 95 -24.12 0.89 9.96
N MET A 96 -23.77 2.16 9.71
CA MET A 96 -22.40 2.59 9.48
C MET A 96 -21.47 2.29 10.65
N TRP A 97 -21.91 2.46 11.88
CA TRP A 97 -21.08 2.19 13.07
C TRP A 97 -20.61 0.72 13.13
N GLN A 98 -21.42 -0.24 12.62
CA GLN A 98 -21.03 -1.65 12.53
C GLN A 98 -19.86 -1.82 11.55
N PHE A 99 -19.97 -1.22 10.34
CA PHE A 99 -18.86 -1.23 9.39
C PHE A 99 -17.60 -0.60 9.98
N TYR A 100 -17.71 0.49 10.74
CA TYR A 100 -16.56 1.19 11.31
C TYR A 100 -15.82 0.33 12.35
N ILE A 101 -16.54 -0.30 13.26
CA ILE A 101 -15.94 -1.19 14.26
C ILE A 101 -15.31 -2.40 13.58
N LEU A 102 -16.03 -3.04 12.66
CA LEU A 102 -15.55 -4.22 11.94
C LEU A 102 -14.36 -3.90 11.05
N ALA A 103 -14.35 -2.73 10.38
CA ALA A 103 -13.25 -2.25 9.56
C ALA A 103 -11.99 -1.99 10.38
N PHE A 104 -12.11 -1.30 11.52
CA PHE A 104 -10.99 -1.07 12.42
C PHE A 104 -10.43 -2.38 12.94
N THR A 105 -11.29 -3.30 13.42
CA THR A 105 -10.89 -4.64 13.89
C THR A 105 -10.19 -5.42 12.78
N ARG A 106 -10.75 -5.43 11.57
CA ARG A 106 -10.15 -6.05 10.39
C ARG A 106 -8.75 -5.49 10.09
N GLY A 107 -8.59 -4.18 10.15
CA GLY A 107 -7.30 -3.51 9.96
C GLY A 107 -6.27 -3.89 11.02
N VAL A 108 -6.65 -3.84 12.30
CA VAL A 108 -5.80 -4.24 13.43
C VAL A 108 -5.26 -5.66 13.25
N PHE A 109 -6.14 -6.61 12.97
CA PHE A 109 -5.72 -8.01 12.85
C PHE A 109 -4.99 -8.29 11.53
N ALA A 110 -5.30 -7.60 10.44
CA ALA A 110 -4.54 -7.71 9.20
C ALA A 110 -3.06 -7.29 9.35
N ALA A 111 -2.74 -6.36 10.25
CA ALA A 111 -1.36 -5.95 10.53
C ALA A 111 -0.49 -7.11 11.05
N PHE A 112 -1.05 -8.04 11.81
CA PHE A 112 -0.29 -9.12 12.46
C PHE A 112 0.10 -10.26 11.51
N TYR A 113 -0.41 -10.29 10.28
CA TYR A 113 0.05 -11.21 9.24
C TYR A 113 0.34 -10.48 7.90
N GLY A 114 0.43 -9.14 7.94
CA GLY A 114 0.68 -8.26 6.83
C GLY A 114 2.17 -7.95 6.59
N ILE A 115 2.43 -6.70 6.19
CA ILE A 115 3.76 -6.27 5.73
C ILE A 115 4.82 -6.44 6.81
N VAL A 116 4.56 -5.96 8.04
CA VAL A 116 5.59 -5.91 9.10
C VAL A 116 6.07 -7.31 9.50
N PRO A 117 5.20 -8.27 9.89
CA PRO A 117 5.68 -9.59 10.28
C PRO A 117 6.31 -10.36 9.13
N LEU A 118 5.84 -10.16 7.88
CA LEU A 118 6.43 -10.81 6.72
C LEU A 118 7.80 -10.22 6.37
N GLN A 119 8.01 -8.91 6.57
CA GLN A 119 9.33 -8.31 6.41
C GLN A 119 10.31 -8.84 7.46
N LEU A 120 9.88 -9.00 8.72
CA LEU A 120 10.70 -9.62 9.77
C LEU A 120 11.03 -11.08 9.43
N LEU A 121 10.07 -11.84 8.91
CA LEU A 121 10.29 -13.22 8.47
C LEU A 121 11.30 -13.28 7.31
N ILE A 122 11.21 -12.36 6.33
CA ILE A 122 12.19 -12.24 5.24
C ILE A 122 13.57 -11.92 5.81
N ASN A 123 13.69 -10.99 6.75
CA ASN A 123 14.95 -10.60 7.37
C ASN A 123 15.62 -11.79 8.08
N ASN A 124 14.84 -12.66 8.70
CA ASN A 124 15.34 -13.83 9.39
C ASN A 124 15.82 -14.93 8.41
N TRP A 125 15.04 -15.18 7.34
CA TRP A 125 15.28 -16.31 6.44
C TRP A 125 16.21 -15.99 5.26
N TYR A 126 16.41 -14.69 4.90
CA TYR A 126 17.17 -14.29 3.72
C TYR A 126 18.20 -13.22 4.07
N LYS A 127 19.49 -13.59 4.06
CA LYS A 127 20.61 -12.65 4.16
C LYS A 127 21.05 -12.19 2.76
N ALA A 128 21.17 -13.12 1.81
CA ALA A 128 21.34 -12.77 0.39
C ALA A 128 20.00 -12.62 -0.33
N LYS A 129 19.94 -11.75 -1.35
CA LYS A 129 18.74 -11.48 -2.18
C LYS A 129 17.53 -10.97 -1.40
N HIS A 130 17.75 -10.44 -0.20
CA HIS A 130 16.71 -9.89 0.66
C HIS A 130 15.78 -8.91 -0.07
N GLY A 131 16.33 -7.90 -0.77
CA GLY A 131 15.56 -6.93 -1.54
C GLY A 131 14.73 -7.57 -2.67
N THR A 132 15.30 -8.54 -3.39
CA THR A 132 14.57 -9.26 -4.45
C THR A 132 13.39 -10.05 -3.88
N VAL A 133 13.59 -10.76 -2.77
CA VAL A 133 12.53 -11.55 -2.12
C VAL A 133 11.42 -10.64 -1.60
N SER A 134 11.77 -9.55 -0.91
CA SER A 134 10.81 -8.55 -0.44
C SER A 134 10.00 -7.96 -1.61
N SER A 135 10.66 -7.58 -2.69
CA SER A 135 10.00 -7.01 -3.87
C SER A 135 9.03 -8.00 -4.52
N VAL A 136 9.43 -9.26 -4.68
CA VAL A 136 8.57 -10.31 -5.24
C VAL A 136 7.37 -10.57 -4.33
N VAL A 137 7.59 -10.76 -3.02
CA VAL A 137 6.52 -11.04 -2.06
C VAL A 137 5.51 -9.89 -2.04
N PHE A 138 5.96 -8.64 -1.92
CA PHE A 138 5.06 -7.49 -1.81
C PHE A 138 4.42 -7.07 -3.15
N ALA A 139 4.98 -7.47 -4.30
CA ALA A 139 4.33 -7.29 -5.60
C ALA A 139 3.02 -8.08 -5.70
N PHE A 140 2.88 -9.20 -4.98
CA PHE A 140 1.64 -9.99 -4.96
C PHE A 140 0.44 -9.25 -4.38
N SER A 141 0.63 -8.17 -3.61
CA SER A 141 -0.47 -7.27 -3.24
C SER A 141 -1.11 -6.60 -4.47
N GLY A 142 -0.29 -6.21 -5.44
CA GLY A 142 -0.77 -5.66 -6.72
C GLY A 142 -1.44 -6.72 -7.59
N VAL A 143 -0.82 -7.92 -7.70
CA VAL A 143 -1.41 -9.06 -8.43
C VAL A 143 -2.78 -9.42 -7.85
N ALA A 144 -2.90 -9.50 -6.52
CA ALA A 144 -4.17 -9.79 -5.86
C ALA A 144 -5.22 -8.69 -6.12
N GLY A 145 -4.84 -7.40 -6.01
CA GLY A 145 -5.76 -6.29 -6.35
C GLY A 145 -6.24 -6.36 -7.79
N ALA A 146 -5.36 -6.67 -8.74
CA ALA A 146 -5.69 -6.80 -10.15
C ALA A 146 -6.68 -7.95 -10.45
N ILE A 147 -6.58 -9.06 -9.71
CA ILE A 147 -7.44 -10.24 -9.89
C ILE A 147 -8.75 -10.08 -9.11
N PHE A 148 -8.65 -9.70 -7.84
CA PHE A 148 -9.82 -9.71 -6.95
C PHE A 148 -10.79 -8.56 -7.21
N ALA A 149 -10.34 -7.39 -7.70
CA ALA A 149 -11.27 -6.29 -7.97
C ALA A 149 -12.34 -6.66 -9.02
N PRO A 150 -12.02 -7.13 -10.23
CA PRO A 150 -13.04 -7.55 -11.20
C PRO A 150 -13.82 -8.78 -10.73
N MET A 151 -13.17 -9.75 -10.06
CA MET A 151 -13.84 -10.94 -9.53
C MET A 151 -14.91 -10.57 -8.50
N LEU A 152 -14.59 -9.74 -7.52
CA LEU A 152 -15.53 -9.29 -6.49
C LEU A 152 -16.64 -8.43 -7.11
N THR A 153 -16.34 -7.58 -8.10
CA THR A 153 -17.37 -6.82 -8.83
C THR A 153 -18.36 -7.74 -9.52
N GLN A 154 -17.90 -8.80 -10.18
CA GLN A 154 -18.77 -9.77 -10.82
C GLN A 154 -19.64 -10.54 -9.79
N LEU A 155 -19.05 -10.87 -8.63
CA LEU A 155 -19.80 -11.49 -7.53
C LEU A 155 -20.86 -10.53 -6.97
N ILE A 156 -20.53 -9.25 -6.77
CA ILE A 156 -21.50 -8.23 -6.32
C ILE A 156 -22.69 -8.15 -7.28
N GLN A 157 -22.44 -8.20 -8.59
CA GLN A 157 -23.51 -8.18 -9.59
C GLN A 157 -24.38 -9.44 -9.60
N SER A 158 -23.79 -10.61 -9.36
CA SER A 158 -24.48 -11.91 -9.46
C SER A 158 -25.20 -12.32 -8.19
N ILE A 159 -24.60 -12.11 -7.02
CA ILE A 159 -25.11 -12.57 -5.72
C ILE A 159 -25.31 -11.44 -4.70
N GLY A 160 -24.98 -10.19 -5.06
CA GLY A 160 -25.07 -9.02 -4.18
C GLY A 160 -23.86 -8.85 -3.27
N TRP A 161 -23.70 -7.62 -2.73
CA TRP A 161 -22.54 -7.25 -1.93
C TRP A 161 -22.47 -7.98 -0.58
N ARG A 162 -23.62 -8.33 0.03
CA ARG A 162 -23.67 -9.04 1.31
C ARG A 162 -23.04 -10.42 1.22
N GLN A 163 -23.46 -11.21 0.23
CA GLN A 163 -22.90 -12.54 -0.03
C GLN A 163 -21.45 -12.47 -0.50
N THR A 164 -21.09 -11.41 -1.21
CA THR A 164 -19.72 -11.19 -1.66
C THR A 164 -18.77 -10.97 -0.47
N TYR A 165 -19.20 -10.33 0.62
CA TYR A 165 -18.41 -10.27 1.85
C TYR A 165 -18.16 -11.66 2.48
N LEU A 166 -19.13 -12.58 2.39
CA LEU A 166 -18.93 -13.97 2.86
C LEU A 166 -17.89 -14.69 2.02
N VAL A 167 -17.95 -14.52 0.69
CA VAL A 167 -16.93 -15.08 -0.22
C VAL A 167 -15.55 -14.46 0.06
N GLN A 168 -15.49 -13.13 0.26
CA GLN A 168 -14.24 -12.44 0.61
C GLN A 168 -13.65 -12.95 1.93
N ALA A 169 -14.48 -13.22 2.93
CA ALA A 169 -14.05 -13.81 4.19
C ALA A 169 -13.42 -15.20 4.00
N LEU A 170 -14.03 -16.05 3.17
CA LEU A 170 -13.45 -17.35 2.80
C LEU A 170 -12.11 -17.20 2.07
N LEU A 171 -11.99 -16.23 1.16
CA LEU A 171 -10.73 -15.97 0.43
C LEU A 171 -9.59 -15.57 1.36
N PHE A 172 -9.83 -14.81 2.44
CA PHE A 172 -8.80 -14.53 3.45
C PHE A 172 -8.23 -15.82 4.05
N VAL A 173 -9.10 -16.74 4.41
CA VAL A 173 -8.68 -18.04 4.98
C VAL A 173 -7.91 -18.86 3.93
N LEU A 174 -8.42 -18.95 2.71
CA LEU A 174 -7.79 -19.72 1.63
C LEU A 174 -6.39 -19.17 1.27
N LEU A 175 -6.21 -17.86 1.24
CA LEU A 175 -4.92 -17.23 0.95
C LEU A 175 -3.91 -17.42 2.09
N ALA A 176 -4.35 -17.48 3.34
CA ALA A 176 -3.50 -17.75 4.48
C ALA A 176 -3.23 -19.25 4.70
N LEU A 177 -4.06 -20.12 4.11
CA LEU A 177 -4.01 -21.58 4.34
C LEU A 177 -2.63 -22.20 4.09
N PRO A 178 -1.88 -21.85 3.02
CA PRO A 178 -0.52 -22.35 2.83
C PRO A 178 0.41 -22.03 4.00
N ALA A 179 0.30 -20.82 4.58
CA ALA A 179 1.11 -20.41 5.73
C ALA A 179 0.67 -21.10 7.03
N ILE A 180 -0.61 -21.47 7.15
CA ILE A 180 -1.16 -22.19 8.29
C ILE A 180 -0.72 -23.65 8.27
N ILE A 181 -0.77 -24.31 7.11
CA ILE A 181 -0.51 -25.75 6.97
C ILE A 181 0.99 -26.03 6.93
N TYR A 182 1.75 -25.26 6.13
CA TYR A 182 3.17 -25.56 5.92
C TYR A 182 3.98 -25.37 7.21
N PRO A 183 4.80 -26.35 7.63
CA PRO A 183 5.63 -26.21 8.83
C PRO A 183 6.84 -25.33 8.55
N PHE A 184 6.92 -24.19 9.23
CA PHE A 184 8.10 -23.32 9.27
C PHE A 184 8.17 -22.57 10.60
N ALA A 185 9.39 -22.34 11.07
CA ALA A 185 9.66 -21.47 12.21
C ALA A 185 9.78 -20.01 11.77
N PHE A 186 9.60 -19.09 12.68
CA PHE A 186 9.78 -17.66 12.41
C PHE A 186 11.27 -17.30 12.23
N ASP A 187 12.14 -17.96 13.00
CA ASP A 187 13.60 -17.91 12.83
C ASP A 187 14.09 -19.26 12.27
N PRO A 188 14.91 -19.31 11.21
CA PRO A 188 15.44 -20.55 10.67
C PRO A 188 16.29 -21.34 11.68
N ARG A 189 16.89 -20.67 12.67
CA ARG A 189 17.70 -21.29 13.74
C ARG A 189 16.89 -22.21 14.63
N ASP A 190 15.59 -21.92 14.82
CA ASP A 190 14.67 -22.78 15.56
C ASP A 190 14.44 -24.16 14.87
N GLU A 191 14.82 -24.26 13.59
CA GLU A 191 14.78 -25.49 12.80
C GLU A 191 16.19 -26.06 12.51
N ASN A 192 17.23 -25.59 13.19
CA ASN A 192 18.63 -25.91 12.89
C ASN A 192 19.00 -25.65 11.42
N LYS A 193 18.51 -24.53 10.85
CA LYS A 193 18.80 -24.09 9.49
C LYS A 193 19.46 -22.74 9.49
N LEU A 194 20.33 -22.53 8.51
CA LEU A 194 20.95 -21.22 8.27
C LEU A 194 20.05 -20.37 7.34
N PRO A 195 20.06 -19.04 7.47
CA PRO A 195 19.46 -18.14 6.51
C PRO A 195 20.03 -18.34 5.10
N TYR A 196 19.20 -18.08 4.07
CA TYR A 196 19.69 -18.14 2.69
C TYR A 196 20.81 -17.13 2.45
N GLY A 197 21.98 -17.60 2.00
CA GLY A 197 23.14 -16.77 1.74
C GLY A 197 23.92 -16.34 3.00
N TYR A 198 23.77 -17.05 4.11
CA TYR A 198 24.60 -16.85 5.29
C TYR A 198 26.05 -17.19 4.97
N GLN A 199 26.96 -16.25 5.24
CA GLN A 199 28.42 -16.43 5.17
C GLN A 199 28.98 -16.04 6.55
N GLU A 200 29.77 -16.91 7.16
CA GLU A 200 30.34 -16.68 8.50
C GLU A 200 31.25 -15.43 8.56
N GLU A 201 31.92 -15.10 7.47
CA GLU A 201 32.85 -13.97 7.38
C GLU A 201 32.18 -12.59 7.34
N ALA A 202 30.86 -12.51 7.08
CA ALA A 202 30.15 -11.23 6.99
C ALA A 202 29.57 -10.74 8.34
N ALA A 203 29.62 -11.57 9.38
CA ALA A 203 29.03 -11.22 10.68
C ALA A 203 29.88 -10.19 11.46
N ASP A 204 31.20 -10.11 11.21
CA ASP A 204 32.11 -9.20 11.90
C ASP A 204 32.24 -7.81 11.23
N ALA A 205 31.65 -7.63 10.03
CA ALA A 205 31.84 -6.38 9.27
C ALA A 205 30.74 -5.32 9.53
N ASP A 206 29.64 -5.67 10.19
CA ASP A 206 28.50 -4.75 10.41
C ASP A 206 28.61 -3.90 11.70
N GLU A 207 29.65 -4.08 12.54
CA GLU A 207 29.83 -3.35 13.81
C GLU A 207 30.80 -2.14 13.75
N THR A 208 31.41 -1.86 12.60
CA THR A 208 32.26 -0.67 12.46
C THR A 208 31.56 0.46 11.72
N GLY A 209 30.47 0.98 12.27
CA GLY A 209 29.96 2.29 11.93
C GLY A 209 30.85 3.38 12.55
N ASP A 210 31.61 4.07 11.70
CA ASP A 210 32.44 5.21 12.05
C ASP A 210 31.62 6.31 12.77
N ASP A 211 31.86 6.45 14.06
CA ASP A 211 31.22 7.41 14.97
C ASP A 211 31.92 8.78 14.82
N SER A 212 31.66 9.45 13.72
CA SER A 212 32.20 10.80 13.51
C SER A 212 31.10 11.79 13.13
N GLY A 213 30.58 12.50 14.13
CA GLY A 213 29.79 13.72 14.02
C GLY A 213 28.28 13.50 13.91
N GLU A 214 27.54 13.83 14.97
CA GLU A 214 26.09 14.02 14.93
C GLU A 214 25.76 15.16 13.96
N GLU A 215 25.23 14.84 12.78
CA GLU A 215 24.60 15.86 11.94
C GLU A 215 23.38 16.43 12.68
N ALA A 216 23.38 17.76 12.92
CA ALA A 216 22.30 18.43 13.62
C ALA A 216 20.99 18.31 12.82
N PHE A 217 20.04 17.55 13.31
CA PHE A 217 18.72 17.39 12.72
C PHE A 217 17.64 18.02 13.60
N SER A 218 16.80 18.88 13.00
CA SER A 218 15.61 19.43 13.66
C SER A 218 14.34 19.06 12.89
N TYR A 219 13.31 18.61 13.59
CA TYR A 219 11.98 18.35 13.02
C TYR A 219 11.26 19.63 12.52
N THR A 220 11.77 20.81 12.87
CA THR A 220 11.21 22.11 12.43
C THR A 220 11.93 22.68 11.21
N GLN A 221 12.99 22.04 10.72
CA GLN A 221 13.70 22.54 9.55
C GLN A 221 12.85 22.50 8.29
N PRO A 222 12.91 23.56 7.43
CA PRO A 222 12.04 23.69 6.25
C PRO A 222 12.13 22.49 5.28
N THR A 223 13.31 21.93 5.08
CA THR A 223 13.54 20.75 4.23
C THR A 223 12.75 19.55 4.71
N PHE A 224 12.69 19.29 6.03
CA PHE A 224 11.93 18.21 6.61
C PHE A 224 10.42 18.46 6.48
N LEU A 225 9.95 19.67 6.79
CA LEU A 225 8.52 20.02 6.68
C LEU A 225 8.01 19.91 5.24
N LEU A 226 8.80 20.34 4.25
CA LEU A 226 8.45 20.20 2.84
C LEU A 226 8.38 18.72 2.41
N LEU A 227 9.31 17.89 2.89
CA LEU A 227 9.29 16.44 2.62
C LEU A 227 8.07 15.76 3.26
N ILE A 228 7.71 16.12 4.49
CA ILE A 228 6.52 15.62 5.18
C ILE A 228 5.24 15.99 4.42
N VAL A 229 5.10 17.25 4.01
CA VAL A 229 3.95 17.70 3.21
C VAL A 229 3.90 16.95 1.88
N ALA A 230 5.02 16.87 1.16
CA ALA A 230 5.08 16.13 -0.10
C ALA A 230 4.68 14.64 0.09
N SER A 231 5.16 13.99 1.14
CA SER A 231 4.84 12.60 1.46
C SER A 231 3.35 12.39 1.71
N LEU A 232 2.73 13.27 2.50
CA LEU A 232 1.29 13.28 2.77
C LEU A 232 0.49 13.39 1.46
N LEU A 233 0.84 14.37 0.62
CA LEU A 233 0.12 14.65 -0.62
C LEU A 233 0.29 13.51 -1.63
N ILE A 234 1.51 13.01 -1.84
CA ILE A 234 1.80 11.91 -2.77
C ILE A 234 1.03 10.66 -2.38
N THR A 235 0.99 10.32 -1.10
CA THR A 235 0.29 9.11 -0.67
C THR A 235 -1.23 9.30 -0.65
N ALA A 236 -1.72 10.52 -0.41
CA ALA A 236 -3.13 10.83 -0.59
C ALA A 236 -3.59 10.61 -2.03
N LEU A 237 -2.73 10.82 -3.03
CA LEU A 237 -3.06 10.50 -4.42
C LEU A 237 -3.45 9.04 -4.61
N THR A 238 -2.86 8.09 -3.86
CA THR A 238 -3.17 6.65 -4.01
C THR A 238 -4.61 6.30 -3.68
N GLY A 239 -5.30 7.12 -2.89
CA GLY A 239 -6.70 6.90 -2.50
C GLY A 239 -7.69 7.00 -3.65
N LEU A 240 -7.39 7.77 -4.71
CA LEU A 240 -8.30 7.94 -5.85
C LEU A 240 -8.52 6.62 -6.61
N ALA A 241 -7.56 5.70 -6.63
CA ALA A 241 -7.71 4.41 -7.29
C ALA A 241 -8.84 3.55 -6.70
N GLN A 242 -9.19 3.74 -5.44
CA GLN A 242 -10.33 3.04 -4.82
C GLN A 242 -11.68 3.51 -5.42
N HIS A 243 -11.70 4.67 -6.05
CA HIS A 243 -12.87 5.23 -6.74
C HIS A 243 -12.90 4.92 -8.25
N PHE A 244 -11.89 4.24 -8.81
CA PHE A 244 -11.88 3.90 -10.24
C PHE A 244 -13.11 3.13 -10.71
N PRO A 245 -13.66 2.15 -9.96
CA PRO A 245 -14.92 1.53 -10.36
C PRO A 245 -16.05 2.55 -10.47
N ALA A 246 -16.20 3.44 -9.49
CA ALA A 246 -17.25 4.45 -9.50
C ALA A 246 -17.04 5.53 -10.59
N ILE A 247 -15.77 5.90 -10.90
CA ILE A 247 -15.43 6.78 -12.03
C ILE A 247 -15.84 6.14 -13.36
N GLY A 248 -15.54 4.84 -13.55
CA GLY A 248 -15.92 4.12 -14.74
C GLY A 248 -17.44 4.02 -14.89
N GLU A 249 -18.17 3.76 -13.80
CA GLU A 249 -19.64 3.75 -13.81
C GLU A 249 -20.21 5.14 -14.10
N GLU A 250 -19.64 6.24 -13.57
CA GLU A 250 -20.03 7.62 -13.91
C GLU A 250 -19.84 7.91 -15.41
N TYR A 251 -18.84 7.30 -16.04
CA TYR A 251 -18.61 7.43 -17.49
C TYR A 251 -19.48 6.50 -18.33
N GLY A 252 -20.35 5.69 -17.69
CA GLY A 252 -21.28 4.77 -18.36
C GLY A 252 -20.66 3.43 -18.75
N TYR A 253 -19.50 3.07 -18.18
CA TYR A 253 -18.88 1.75 -18.42
C TYR A 253 -19.65 0.65 -17.69
N LEU A 254 -19.60 -0.55 -18.26
CA LEU A 254 -20.06 -1.74 -17.54
C LEU A 254 -19.26 -1.91 -16.24
N PRO A 255 -19.88 -2.30 -15.11
CA PRO A 255 -19.20 -2.40 -13.83
C PRO A 255 -17.96 -3.29 -13.84
N THR A 256 -17.95 -4.38 -14.61
CA THR A 256 -16.76 -5.23 -14.79
C THR A 256 -15.63 -4.49 -15.50
N MET A 257 -15.94 -3.68 -16.52
CA MET A 257 -14.98 -2.86 -17.22
C MET A 257 -14.43 -1.72 -16.33
N ALA A 258 -15.30 -1.10 -15.55
CA ALA A 258 -14.93 -0.10 -14.55
C ALA A 258 -13.98 -0.71 -13.48
N ALA A 259 -14.23 -1.93 -13.03
CA ALA A 259 -13.34 -2.63 -12.10
C ALA A 259 -11.97 -2.98 -12.71
N LEU A 260 -11.87 -3.22 -14.03
CA LEU A 260 -10.61 -3.42 -14.72
C LEU A 260 -9.69 -2.19 -14.68
N MET A 261 -10.22 -0.99 -14.44
CA MET A 261 -9.38 0.20 -14.19
C MET A 261 -8.49 0.01 -12.94
N VAL A 262 -9.01 -0.64 -11.88
CA VAL A 262 -8.20 -1.01 -10.71
C VAL A 262 -7.11 -2.00 -11.11
N SER A 263 -7.47 -3.02 -11.89
CA SER A 263 -6.51 -4.03 -12.38
C SER A 263 -5.39 -3.39 -13.19
N ALA A 264 -5.72 -2.49 -14.11
CA ALA A 264 -4.76 -1.76 -14.91
C ALA A 264 -3.83 -0.90 -14.04
N GLY A 265 -4.38 -0.18 -13.04
CA GLY A 265 -3.60 0.58 -12.07
C GLY A 265 -2.65 -0.30 -11.23
N MET A 266 -3.09 -1.50 -10.84
CA MET A 266 -2.24 -2.46 -10.10
C MET A 266 -1.14 -3.07 -10.98
N LEU A 267 -1.38 -3.30 -12.27
CA LEU A 267 -0.32 -3.67 -13.22
C LEU A 267 0.70 -2.53 -13.36
N GLY A 268 0.23 -1.28 -13.49
CA GLY A 268 1.09 -0.11 -13.45
C GLY A 268 1.92 -0.04 -12.17
N ASN A 269 1.32 -0.24 -10.99
CA ASN A 269 2.01 -0.33 -9.71
C ASN A 269 3.21 -1.29 -9.75
N ILE A 270 3.04 -2.49 -10.28
CA ILE A 270 4.11 -3.50 -10.38
C ILE A 270 5.23 -3.02 -11.30
N ILE A 271 4.87 -2.57 -12.51
CA ILE A 271 5.83 -2.20 -13.56
C ILE A 271 6.60 -0.93 -13.18
N PHE A 272 5.90 0.09 -12.70
CA PHE A 272 6.55 1.36 -12.36
C PHE A 272 7.43 1.28 -11.10
N LYS A 273 7.24 0.30 -10.20
CA LYS A 273 8.19 0.03 -9.11
C LYS A 273 9.56 -0.44 -9.63
N ILE A 274 9.59 -1.13 -10.75
CA ILE A 274 10.83 -1.53 -11.40
C ILE A 274 11.44 -0.32 -12.13
N ILE A 275 10.62 0.41 -12.89
CA ILE A 275 11.05 1.56 -13.69
C ILE A 275 11.63 2.67 -12.82
N ILE A 276 11.03 2.99 -11.67
CA ILE A 276 11.52 4.04 -10.78
C ILE A 276 12.94 3.75 -10.28
N GLY A 277 13.26 2.48 -10.00
CA GLY A 277 14.60 2.04 -9.63
C GLY A 277 15.62 2.31 -10.73
N PHE A 278 15.33 1.87 -11.97
CA PHE A 278 16.22 2.11 -13.12
C PHE A 278 16.43 3.61 -13.40
N ILE A 279 15.37 4.43 -13.31
CA ILE A 279 15.52 5.87 -13.53
C ILE A 279 16.33 6.49 -12.39
N SER A 280 16.13 6.04 -11.14
CA SER A 280 16.89 6.53 -9.98
C SER A 280 18.37 6.23 -10.10
N ASP A 281 18.75 5.02 -10.53
CA ASP A 281 20.13 4.63 -10.74
C ASP A 281 20.80 5.41 -11.88
N ALA A 282 20.05 5.69 -12.95
CA ALA A 282 20.58 6.38 -14.13
C ALA A 282 20.60 7.90 -14.02
N LYS A 283 19.59 8.52 -13.38
CA LYS A 283 19.36 9.98 -13.39
C LYS A 283 19.13 10.58 -12.00
N GLY A 284 19.19 9.78 -10.95
CA GLY A 284 19.01 10.21 -9.57
C GLY A 284 17.55 10.16 -9.06
N ALA A 285 17.43 10.22 -7.74
CA ALA A 285 16.19 10.02 -7.00
C ALA A 285 15.11 11.07 -7.36
N MET A 286 15.47 12.34 -7.44
CA MET A 286 14.51 13.43 -7.71
C MET A 286 13.90 13.31 -9.11
N VAL A 287 14.73 13.04 -10.13
CA VAL A 287 14.27 12.85 -11.52
C VAL A 287 13.33 11.65 -11.61
N SER A 288 13.63 10.56 -10.92
CA SER A 288 12.78 9.37 -10.92
C SER A 288 11.38 9.68 -10.35
N VAL A 289 11.30 10.39 -9.23
CA VAL A 289 10.01 10.75 -8.60
C VAL A 289 9.22 11.74 -9.47
N TYR A 290 9.87 12.76 -10.05
CA TYR A 290 9.20 13.69 -10.96
C TYR A 290 8.66 12.99 -12.20
N THR A 291 9.41 12.05 -12.77
CA THR A 291 8.96 11.25 -13.90
C THR A 291 7.71 10.42 -13.54
N MET A 292 7.69 9.79 -12.38
CA MET A 292 6.53 9.01 -11.92
C MET A 292 5.30 9.90 -11.65
N LEU A 293 5.48 11.09 -11.03
CA LEU A 293 4.39 12.05 -10.83
C LEU A 293 3.85 12.54 -12.17
N GLY A 294 4.73 12.88 -13.14
CA GLY A 294 4.34 13.28 -14.49
C GLY A 294 3.57 12.16 -15.22
N THR A 295 4.02 10.91 -15.11
CA THR A 295 3.34 9.76 -15.68
C THR A 295 1.94 9.58 -15.09
N MET A 296 1.80 9.70 -13.77
CA MET A 296 0.52 9.63 -13.08
C MET A 296 -0.42 10.77 -13.52
N VAL A 297 0.07 12.02 -13.59
CA VAL A 297 -0.71 13.19 -14.07
C VAL A 297 -1.18 12.96 -15.50
N LEU A 298 -0.32 12.44 -16.38
CA LEU A 298 -0.71 12.07 -17.74
C LEU A 298 -1.84 11.03 -17.72
N GLY A 299 -1.75 10.02 -16.86
CA GLY A 299 -2.81 9.02 -16.68
C GLY A 299 -4.14 9.64 -16.28
N LEU A 300 -4.14 10.56 -15.31
CA LEU A 300 -5.34 11.29 -14.89
C LEU A 300 -5.90 12.19 -16.00
N PHE A 301 -5.03 12.86 -16.76
CA PHE A 301 -5.44 13.63 -17.90
C PHE A 301 -6.13 12.79 -18.98
N VAL A 302 -5.60 11.60 -19.26
CA VAL A 302 -6.18 10.62 -20.17
C VAL A 302 -7.57 10.18 -19.71
N ILE A 303 -7.72 9.80 -18.42
CA ILE A 303 -9.02 9.39 -17.85
C ILE A 303 -10.05 10.54 -17.94
N MET A 304 -9.62 11.77 -17.63
CA MET A 304 -10.51 12.91 -17.60
C MET A 304 -11.01 13.33 -19.00
N THR A 305 -10.12 13.22 -20.01
CA THR A 305 -10.37 13.73 -21.37
C THR A 305 -11.05 12.71 -22.25
N PHE A 306 -10.55 11.48 -22.23
CA PHE A 306 -11.02 10.41 -23.13
C PHE A 306 -11.93 9.46 -22.35
N ARG A 307 -13.24 9.69 -22.46
CA ARG A 307 -14.26 8.84 -21.80
C ARG A 307 -14.56 7.59 -22.63
N VAL A 308 -13.49 6.87 -22.99
CA VAL A 308 -13.51 5.58 -23.72
C VAL A 308 -12.87 4.55 -22.81
N ALA A 309 -13.51 3.40 -22.65
CA ALA A 309 -13.15 2.42 -21.63
C ALA A 309 -11.70 1.94 -21.78
N GLU A 310 -11.29 1.55 -23.00
CA GLU A 310 -9.94 1.06 -23.29
C GLU A 310 -8.86 2.12 -23.03
N VAL A 311 -9.16 3.38 -23.36
CA VAL A 311 -8.26 4.52 -23.13
C VAL A 311 -8.17 4.82 -21.63
N SER A 312 -9.28 4.68 -20.90
CA SER A 312 -9.29 4.83 -19.43
C SER A 312 -8.49 3.73 -18.73
N LEU A 313 -8.42 2.51 -19.28
CA LEU A 313 -7.52 1.46 -18.78
C LEU A 313 -6.05 1.87 -18.93
N LEU A 314 -5.66 2.45 -20.08
CA LEU A 314 -4.30 2.98 -20.26
C LEU A 314 -4.03 4.11 -19.26
N GLY A 315 -4.97 5.04 -19.08
CA GLY A 315 -4.85 6.10 -18.08
C GLY A 315 -4.68 5.56 -16.65
N SER A 316 -5.45 4.53 -16.30
CA SER A 316 -5.36 3.86 -14.99
C SER A 316 -4.03 3.13 -14.81
N PHE A 317 -3.50 2.50 -15.87
CA PHE A 317 -2.18 1.89 -15.86
C PHE A 317 -1.08 2.94 -15.59
N LEU A 318 -1.10 4.07 -16.30
CA LEU A 318 -0.15 5.18 -16.08
C LEU A 318 -0.28 5.78 -14.67
N TYR A 319 -1.52 5.89 -14.17
CA TYR A 319 -1.76 6.32 -12.79
C TYR A 319 -1.10 5.40 -11.77
N GLY A 320 -0.95 4.12 -12.06
CA GLY A 320 -0.26 3.16 -11.20
C GLY A 320 1.17 3.57 -10.81
N ALA A 321 1.78 4.51 -11.53
CA ALA A 321 3.09 5.08 -11.20
C ALA A 321 3.14 5.72 -9.81
N VAL A 322 2.02 6.23 -9.28
CA VAL A 322 1.96 6.84 -7.93
C VAL A 322 2.35 5.85 -6.83
N TYR A 323 2.00 4.59 -6.97
CA TYR A 323 2.34 3.55 -5.99
C TYR A 323 3.84 3.27 -5.91
N SER A 324 4.57 3.49 -7.01
CA SER A 324 6.03 3.34 -7.00
C SER A 324 6.71 4.43 -6.18
N ILE A 325 6.14 5.63 -6.16
CA ILE A 325 6.65 6.75 -5.36
C ILE A 325 6.43 6.45 -3.88
N SER A 326 5.22 6.04 -3.50
CA SER A 326 4.87 5.72 -2.11
C SER A 326 5.73 4.58 -1.54
N ALA A 327 6.04 3.56 -2.36
CA ALA A 327 6.77 2.38 -1.90
C ALA A 327 8.29 2.53 -1.96
N VAL A 328 8.82 3.22 -2.95
CA VAL A 328 10.26 3.30 -3.25
C VAL A 328 10.74 4.75 -3.28
N GLY A 329 10.01 5.62 -3.99
CA GLY A 329 10.41 7.01 -4.24
C GLY A 329 10.61 7.82 -2.97
N LEU A 330 9.73 7.69 -1.96
CA LEU A 330 9.87 8.43 -0.69
C LEU A 330 11.14 8.05 0.05
N ALA A 331 11.54 6.77 0.05
CA ALA A 331 12.81 6.35 0.64
C ALA A 331 14.01 6.91 -0.14
N LEU A 332 13.96 6.89 -1.48
CA LEU A 332 15.01 7.44 -2.34
C LEU A 332 15.19 8.94 -2.12
N VAL A 333 14.09 9.70 -2.09
CA VAL A 333 14.13 11.16 -1.86
C VAL A 333 14.59 11.48 -0.45
N THR A 334 14.15 10.73 0.56
CA THR A 334 14.61 10.91 1.93
C THR A 334 16.13 10.71 2.03
N LYS A 335 16.67 9.65 1.42
CA LYS A 335 18.13 9.42 1.34
C LYS A 335 18.87 10.50 0.55
N HIS A 336 18.22 11.06 -0.48
CA HIS A 336 18.80 12.12 -1.27
C HIS A 336 18.84 13.45 -0.49
N ILE A 337 17.77 13.85 0.20
CA ILE A 337 17.68 15.11 0.94
C ILE A 337 18.49 15.04 2.24
N PHE A 338 18.36 13.95 2.98
CA PHE A 338 19.05 13.71 4.24
C PHE A 338 20.11 12.62 4.03
N SER A 339 21.27 12.76 4.69
CA SER A 339 22.34 11.75 4.60
C SER A 339 21.86 10.35 5.04
N LEU A 340 22.63 9.32 4.70
CA LEU A 340 22.36 7.97 5.18
C LEU A 340 22.32 7.88 6.71
N LYS A 341 23.13 8.70 7.41
CA LYS A 341 23.16 8.78 8.88
C LYS A 341 21.82 9.27 9.46
N LEU A 342 21.16 10.23 8.80
CA LEU A 342 19.87 10.77 9.23
C LEU A 342 18.68 9.98 8.75
N PHE A 343 18.85 9.07 7.78
CA PHE A 343 17.76 8.32 7.16
C PHE A 343 16.94 7.54 8.20
N ASP A 344 17.59 6.82 9.10
CA ASP A 344 16.91 5.99 10.11
C ASP A 344 16.11 6.83 11.13
N LYS A 345 16.49 8.09 11.33
CA LYS A 345 15.79 9.05 12.20
C LYS A 345 14.63 9.73 11.48
N VAL A 346 14.77 10.05 10.20
CA VAL A 346 13.84 10.85 9.42
C VAL A 346 12.76 9.99 8.76
N TYR A 347 13.16 8.87 8.12
CA TYR A 347 12.26 8.08 7.29
C TYR A 347 11.05 7.47 8.02
N PRO A 348 11.15 7.04 9.30
CA PRO A 348 9.96 6.60 10.03
C PRO A 348 8.86 7.65 10.13
N SER A 349 9.22 8.92 10.34
CA SER A 349 8.27 10.04 10.40
C SER A 349 7.63 10.31 9.03
N VAL A 350 8.44 10.26 7.96
CA VAL A 350 7.97 10.38 6.57
C VAL A 350 6.96 9.27 6.25
N ASN A 351 7.29 8.03 6.59
CA ASN A 351 6.43 6.87 6.33
C ASN A 351 5.13 6.91 7.16
N PHE A 352 5.19 7.36 8.41
CA PHE A 352 4.01 7.51 9.26
C PHE A 352 3.01 8.51 8.66
N ILE A 353 3.48 9.70 8.28
CA ILE A 353 2.65 10.75 7.67
C ILE A 353 2.13 10.32 6.28
N ALA A 354 2.96 9.62 5.51
CA ALA A 354 2.56 9.03 4.25
C ALA A 354 1.37 8.07 4.42
N ASN A 355 1.42 7.16 5.39
CA ASN A 355 0.31 6.25 5.66
C ASN A 355 -0.96 6.99 6.13
N ALA A 356 -0.82 8.07 6.90
CA ALA A 356 -1.95 8.91 7.30
C ALA A 356 -2.62 9.57 6.08
N GLY A 357 -1.83 10.07 5.13
CA GLY A 357 -2.34 10.64 3.87
C GLY A 357 -3.15 9.64 3.06
N ALA A 358 -2.60 8.44 2.85
CA ALA A 358 -3.28 7.36 2.14
C ALA A 358 -4.59 6.93 2.84
N ALA A 359 -4.60 6.88 4.18
CA ALA A 359 -5.76 6.46 4.95
C ALA A 359 -6.95 7.42 4.80
N VAL A 360 -6.72 8.73 4.88
CA VAL A 360 -7.78 9.76 4.84
C VAL A 360 -8.28 9.99 3.41
N ALA A 361 -7.44 9.77 2.42
CA ALA A 361 -7.71 10.16 1.04
C ALA A 361 -8.94 9.49 0.43
N VAL A 362 -9.19 8.22 0.74
CA VAL A 362 -10.35 7.49 0.19
C VAL A 362 -11.65 8.17 0.61
N SER A 363 -11.80 8.52 1.89
CA SER A 363 -12.98 9.26 2.38
C SER A 363 -13.06 10.66 1.79
N MET A 364 -11.94 11.36 1.69
CA MET A 364 -11.86 12.71 1.10
C MET A 364 -12.40 12.72 -0.34
N TYR A 365 -11.96 11.79 -1.19
CA TYR A 365 -12.44 11.69 -2.57
C TYR A 365 -13.92 11.27 -2.65
N GLY A 366 -14.39 10.44 -1.73
CA GLY A 366 -15.81 10.10 -1.62
C GLY A 366 -16.68 11.31 -1.30
N TYR A 367 -16.29 12.12 -0.31
CA TYR A 367 -17.01 13.36 0.01
C TYR A 367 -16.95 14.41 -1.11
N LEU A 368 -15.81 14.52 -1.81
CA LEU A 368 -15.72 15.39 -2.97
C LEU A 368 -16.74 15.03 -4.05
N TYR A 369 -16.92 13.72 -4.30
CA TYR A 369 -17.96 13.23 -5.19
C TYR A 369 -19.35 13.56 -4.67
N ASP A 370 -19.64 13.29 -3.40
CA ASP A 370 -20.97 13.50 -2.81
C ASP A 370 -21.39 14.98 -2.87
N PHE A 371 -20.45 15.93 -2.69
CA PHE A 371 -20.73 17.36 -2.75
C PHE A 371 -20.78 17.92 -4.17
N SER A 372 -20.01 17.37 -5.11
CA SER A 372 -19.90 17.90 -6.47
C SER A 372 -20.75 17.15 -7.49
N GLY A 373 -21.22 15.94 -7.17
CA GLY A 373 -21.95 15.06 -8.07
C GLY A 373 -21.09 14.44 -9.18
N SER A 374 -19.76 14.62 -9.16
CA SER A 374 -18.85 14.08 -10.19
C SER A 374 -17.44 13.89 -9.65
N TYR A 375 -16.75 12.85 -10.13
CA TYR A 375 -15.32 12.63 -9.83
C TYR A 375 -14.36 13.59 -10.55
N ARG A 376 -14.87 14.45 -11.45
CA ARG A 376 -14.04 15.43 -12.17
C ARG A 376 -13.27 16.34 -11.21
N LEU A 377 -13.92 16.79 -10.13
CA LEU A 377 -13.25 17.63 -9.10
C LEU A 377 -12.18 16.84 -8.35
N ALA A 378 -12.41 15.56 -8.04
CA ALA A 378 -11.43 14.69 -7.41
C ALA A 378 -10.18 14.48 -8.30
N ILE A 379 -10.36 14.31 -9.61
CA ILE A 379 -9.27 14.19 -10.58
C ILE A 379 -8.47 15.51 -10.66
N ILE A 380 -9.14 16.65 -10.76
CA ILE A 380 -8.49 17.97 -10.81
C ILE A 380 -7.69 18.23 -9.52
N LEU A 381 -8.29 17.95 -8.35
CA LEU A 381 -7.59 18.07 -7.08
C LEU A 381 -6.35 17.18 -7.04
N SER A 382 -6.43 15.95 -7.54
CA SER A 382 -5.28 15.04 -7.59
C SER A 382 -4.14 15.60 -8.46
N ILE A 383 -4.46 16.24 -9.59
CA ILE A 383 -3.46 16.92 -10.43
C ILE A 383 -2.83 18.09 -9.67
N ILE A 384 -3.63 18.89 -8.97
CA ILE A 384 -3.13 20.00 -8.15
C ILE A 384 -2.21 19.49 -7.03
N LEU A 385 -2.62 18.44 -6.30
CA LEU A 385 -1.81 17.82 -5.24
C LEU A 385 -0.47 17.29 -5.78
N ALA A 386 -0.46 16.71 -6.99
CA ALA A 386 0.77 16.26 -7.64
C ALA A 386 1.70 17.43 -7.95
N VAL A 387 1.17 18.54 -8.51
CA VAL A 387 1.96 19.74 -8.81
C VAL A 387 2.52 20.35 -7.53
N VAL A 388 1.72 20.47 -6.47
CA VAL A 388 2.17 20.97 -5.16
C VAL A 388 3.26 20.04 -4.58
N SER A 389 3.12 18.73 -4.72
CA SER A 389 4.15 17.77 -4.28
C SER A 389 5.48 17.97 -5.02
N ILE A 390 5.43 18.18 -6.34
CA ILE A 390 6.62 18.49 -7.16
C ILE A 390 7.29 19.78 -6.65
N LEU A 391 6.51 20.83 -6.38
CA LEU A 391 7.03 22.10 -5.86
C LEU A 391 7.66 21.95 -4.48
N CYS A 392 7.02 21.21 -3.56
CA CYS A 392 7.57 20.94 -2.23
C CYS A 392 8.91 20.19 -2.31
N LEU A 393 8.98 19.16 -3.14
CA LEU A 393 10.22 18.38 -3.33
C LEU A 393 11.32 19.22 -3.98
N PHE A 394 10.98 20.04 -4.97
CA PHE A 394 11.92 20.95 -5.63
C PHE A 394 12.50 21.99 -4.66
N LEU A 395 11.66 22.59 -3.82
CA LEU A 395 12.10 23.54 -2.81
C LEU A 395 12.96 22.86 -1.73
N ALA A 396 12.60 21.65 -1.29
CA ALA A 396 13.39 20.89 -0.34
C ALA A 396 14.80 20.58 -0.87
N ASP A 397 14.91 20.20 -2.14
CA ASP A 397 16.19 19.91 -2.79
C ASP A 397 17.06 21.17 -2.94
N ARG A 398 16.46 22.30 -3.31
CA ARG A 398 17.16 23.58 -3.38
C ARG A 398 17.68 24.07 -2.04
N LEU A 399 16.90 23.94 -0.97
CA LEU A 399 17.30 24.34 0.38
C LEU A 399 18.48 23.48 0.88
N LYS A 400 18.48 22.17 0.61
CA LYS A 400 19.62 21.31 0.88
C LYS A 400 20.88 21.80 0.17
N SER A 401 20.77 22.08 -1.14
CA SER A 401 21.90 22.53 -1.96
C SER A 401 22.46 23.87 -1.51
N GLY A 402 21.66 24.74 -0.88
CA GLY A 402 22.07 25.99 -0.27
C GLY A 402 22.85 25.81 1.04
N GLN A 403 22.43 24.84 1.87
CA GLN A 403 23.12 24.53 3.14
C GLN A 403 24.51 23.92 2.94
N ASN A 404 24.73 23.20 1.85
CA ASN A 404 26.05 22.63 1.51
C ASN A 404 27.04 23.65 0.90
N LYS A 405 26.60 24.87 0.60
CA LYS A 405 27.42 25.95 0.03
C LYS A 405 27.76 27.07 1.02
N ALA A 406 27.15 27.09 2.19
CA ALA A 406 27.41 27.99 3.30
C ALA A 406 28.29 27.30 4.37
#